data_6659e5e359fdc53aa41fa8a1634c35b4
#
_entry.id   6659e5e359fdc53aa41fa8a1634c35b4
#
_cell.length_a   1.000
_cell.length_b   1.000
_cell.length_c   1.000
_cell.angle_alpha   90.00
_cell.angle_beta   90.00
_cell.angle_gamma   90.00
#
_symmetry.space_group_name_H-M   'P 1'
#
loop_
_entity.id
_entity.type
_entity.pdbx_description
1 polymer ?
#
loop_
_entity_poly.entity_id
_entity_poly.type
_entity_poly.pdbx_seq_one_letter_code
_entity_poly.pdbx_strand_id
1 'polypeptide(L)'
;MKRTRRRFLAVLAAGVTGSVAGCGGDGRSETPTETATRTSTATPTETATVTETATPTPTDTATATATPTETATATATPATDPDQVVAVAPDGFVFAPETFEVPVGATVQWRWEGDFHNVKPEDGGAPGASEWTGTPGSESKTYRTGYVYDHTFDVPGEYSYYCHPHQSLGMVGSFTVTE
;
A
#
# COMPACT_ATOMS: atom_id res chain seq x y z
N MET A 1 -13.75 -30.39 -34.20
CA MET A 1 -15.13 -30.85 -34.29
C MET A 1 -15.77 -30.81 -32.90
N LYS A 2 -17.00 -30.31 -32.81
CA LYS A 2 -17.88 -30.24 -31.62
C LYS A 2 -17.51 -29.17 -30.54
N ARG A 3 -18.03 -27.96 -30.78
CA ARG A 3 -18.20 -26.89 -29.80
C ARG A 3 -19.38 -27.23 -28.89
N THR A 4 -19.14 -27.36 -27.60
CA THR A 4 -20.22 -27.48 -26.60
C THR A 4 -20.45 -26.10 -25.96
N ARG A 5 -21.47 -25.41 -26.42
CA ARG A 5 -21.97 -24.18 -25.77
C ARG A 5 -22.78 -24.59 -24.53
N ARG A 6 -22.28 -24.35 -23.36
CA ARG A 6 -23.09 -24.39 -22.12
C ARG A 6 -23.79 -23.06 -21.93
N ARG A 7 -25.09 -23.08 -22.13
CA ARG A 7 -26.04 -22.01 -21.77
C ARG A 7 -26.22 -22.07 -20.25
N PHE A 8 -25.92 -20.99 -19.55
CA PHE A 8 -26.39 -20.82 -18.18
C PHE A 8 -27.74 -20.12 -18.19
N LEU A 9 -28.72 -20.80 -17.60
CA LEU A 9 -30.07 -20.29 -17.39
C LEU A 9 -30.01 -19.17 -16.34
N ALA A 10 -30.66 -18.05 -16.66
CA ALA A 10 -31.02 -17.02 -15.71
C ALA A 10 -32.21 -17.50 -14.88
N VAL A 11 -32.10 -17.55 -13.58
CA VAL A 11 -33.21 -17.70 -12.65
C VAL A 11 -33.58 -16.33 -12.11
N LEU A 12 -34.70 -15.80 -12.58
CA LEU A 12 -35.43 -14.66 -12.00
C LEU A 12 -36.19 -15.17 -10.76
N ALA A 13 -35.91 -14.64 -9.60
CA ALA A 13 -36.80 -14.73 -8.45
C ALA A 13 -37.34 -13.33 -8.13
N ALA A 14 -38.60 -13.15 -8.40
CA ALA A 14 -39.40 -11.99 -8.02
C ALA A 14 -40.06 -12.21 -6.66
N GLY A 15 -40.23 -11.12 -5.92
CA GLY A 15 -41.25 -11.03 -4.89
C GLY A 15 -40.75 -10.83 -3.47
N VAL A 16 -41.02 -9.72 -2.81
CA VAL A 16 -42.17 -9.51 -1.96
C VAL A 16 -42.10 -8.10 -1.37
N THR A 17 -43.11 -7.32 -1.69
CA THR A 17 -43.49 -6.05 -1.04
C THR A 17 -43.96 -6.31 0.39
N GLY A 18 -43.44 -5.54 1.37
CA GLY A 18 -43.95 -5.48 2.72
C GLY A 18 -43.99 -4.03 3.19
N SER A 19 -45.17 -3.39 2.97
CA SER A 19 -45.51 -2.11 3.57
C SER A 19 -45.94 -2.31 5.01
N VAL A 20 -45.36 -1.61 5.97
CA VAL A 20 -45.94 -1.42 7.30
C VAL A 20 -45.95 0.08 7.58
N ALA A 21 -47.13 0.64 7.53
CA ALA A 21 -47.47 1.94 8.09
C ALA A 21 -47.70 1.78 9.60
N GLY A 22 -47.06 2.59 10.39
CA GLY A 22 -47.29 2.71 11.82
C GLY A 22 -47.33 4.19 12.20
N CYS A 23 -48.53 4.69 12.40
CA CYS A 23 -48.84 6.01 12.92
C CYS A 23 -48.55 6.10 14.43
N GLY A 24 -48.23 7.29 14.86
CA GLY A 24 -48.81 7.82 16.10
C GLY A 24 -47.84 8.11 17.25
N GLY A 25 -47.86 9.29 17.73
CA GLY A 25 -47.33 9.62 19.05
C GLY A 25 -46.96 11.09 19.21
N ASP A 26 -48.03 11.84 19.51
CA ASP A 26 -48.03 13.23 19.93
C ASP A 26 -47.05 13.61 21.05
N GLY A 27 -46.50 14.79 20.92
CA GLY A 27 -46.57 15.81 21.95
C GLY A 27 -45.68 15.71 23.17
N ARG A 28 -44.69 16.56 23.26
CA ARG A 28 -44.66 17.54 24.35
C ARG A 28 -43.50 18.49 24.18
N SER A 29 -43.87 19.73 23.96
CA SER A 29 -43.09 20.92 24.21
C SER A 29 -42.73 20.95 25.69
N GLU A 30 -41.43 20.84 25.99
CA GLU A 30 -40.94 21.24 27.32
C GLU A 30 -39.89 22.33 27.10
N THR A 31 -40.26 23.52 27.53
CA THR A 31 -39.43 24.71 27.63
C THR A 31 -38.30 24.47 28.64
N PRO A 32 -37.04 24.66 28.30
CA PRO A 32 -36.01 24.72 29.32
C PRO A 32 -36.02 26.09 29.98
N THR A 33 -36.29 26.04 31.24
CA THR A 33 -36.17 27.10 32.23
C THR A 33 -34.73 27.63 32.27
N GLU A 34 -34.62 28.94 32.22
CA GLU A 34 -33.41 29.70 32.47
C GLU A 34 -32.87 29.44 33.87
N THR A 35 -31.62 29.08 34.01
CA THR A 35 -30.95 29.05 35.31
C THR A 35 -29.65 29.82 35.25
N ALA A 36 -29.76 31.02 35.81
CA ALA A 36 -28.75 31.77 36.55
C ALA A 36 -27.28 31.68 36.16
N THR A 37 -26.84 32.69 35.49
CA THR A 37 -25.51 33.27 35.51
C THR A 37 -24.91 33.34 36.92
N ARG A 38 -23.82 32.63 37.16
CA ARG A 38 -22.90 32.95 38.26
C ARG A 38 -21.66 33.62 37.67
N THR A 39 -21.63 34.91 37.77
CA THR A 39 -20.41 35.71 37.58
C THR A 39 -19.46 35.41 38.73
N SER A 40 -18.39 34.70 38.50
CA SER A 40 -17.26 34.61 39.40
C SER A 40 -16.25 35.71 39.02
N THR A 41 -16.19 36.71 39.87
CA THR A 41 -15.16 37.75 39.84
C THR A 41 -13.81 37.10 40.13
N ALA A 42 -12.93 37.10 39.14
CA ALA A 42 -11.55 36.66 39.33
C ALA A 42 -10.79 37.82 40.05
N THR A 43 -10.27 37.50 41.21
CA THR A 43 -9.31 38.34 41.96
C THR A 43 -7.98 38.37 41.16
N PRO A 44 -7.35 39.54 40.98
CA PRO A 44 -6.06 39.60 40.31
C PRO A 44 -4.99 39.01 41.23
N THR A 45 -4.39 37.92 40.78
CA THR A 45 -3.21 37.30 41.40
C THR A 45 -1.97 38.07 40.96
N GLU A 46 -1.12 38.29 41.90
CA GLU A 46 0.09 39.09 41.90
C GLU A 46 1.04 38.81 40.72
N THR A 47 1.58 39.91 40.19
CA THR A 47 2.65 39.93 39.17
C THR A 47 3.89 39.25 39.70
N ALA A 48 4.24 38.11 39.12
CA ALA A 48 5.52 37.49 39.37
C ALA A 48 6.65 38.32 38.74
N THR A 49 7.57 38.73 39.57
CA THR A 49 8.81 39.40 39.18
C THR A 49 9.62 38.46 38.32
N VAL A 50 9.90 38.85 37.09
CA VAL A 50 10.81 38.12 36.20
C VAL A 50 12.23 38.25 36.73
N THR A 51 12.76 37.16 37.23
CA THR A 51 14.17 37.01 37.51
C THR A 51 14.88 36.81 36.17
N GLU A 52 15.82 37.68 35.89
CA GLU A 52 16.66 37.58 34.69
C GLU A 52 17.46 36.28 34.73
N THR A 53 17.10 35.35 33.85
CA THR A 53 17.88 34.12 33.64
C THR A 53 19.10 34.46 32.78
N ALA A 54 20.29 34.18 33.31
CA ALA A 54 21.54 34.35 32.60
C ALA A 54 21.53 33.68 31.24
N THR A 55 21.86 34.46 30.21
CA THR A 55 22.06 34.00 28.84
C THR A 55 23.15 32.95 28.80
N PRO A 56 22.91 31.71 28.33
CA PRO A 56 23.98 30.73 28.17
C PRO A 56 24.93 31.22 27.06
N THR A 57 26.18 31.30 27.39
CA THR A 57 27.27 31.51 26.43
C THR A 57 27.23 30.39 25.36
N PRO A 58 27.26 30.69 24.06
CA PRO A 58 27.34 29.65 23.05
C PRO A 58 28.62 28.86 23.22
N THR A 59 28.47 27.60 23.53
CA THR A 59 29.58 26.63 23.49
C THR A 59 29.73 26.20 22.03
N ASP A 60 30.89 26.43 21.47
CA ASP A 60 31.21 25.95 20.11
C ASP A 60 31.03 24.44 20.02
N THR A 61 29.91 24.02 19.48
CA THR A 61 29.67 22.62 19.16
C THR A 61 30.51 22.29 17.91
N ALA A 62 31.53 21.50 18.10
CA ALA A 62 32.31 20.96 17.01
C ALA A 62 31.34 20.20 16.06
N THR A 63 31.19 20.73 14.87
CA THR A 63 30.44 20.07 13.77
C THR A 63 31.22 18.82 13.41
N ALA A 64 30.70 17.66 13.78
CA ALA A 64 31.21 16.39 13.30
C ALA A 64 31.01 16.36 11.79
N THR A 65 32.11 16.47 11.04
CA THR A 65 32.12 16.23 9.60
C THR A 65 31.66 14.80 9.36
N ALA A 66 30.48 14.61 8.81
CA ALA A 66 30.00 13.30 8.40
C ALA A 66 30.98 12.76 7.36
N THR A 67 31.71 11.69 7.74
CA THR A 67 32.47 10.90 6.78
C THR A 67 31.47 10.36 5.75
N PRO A 68 31.70 10.55 4.42
CA PRO A 68 30.81 9.97 3.43
C PRO A 68 30.82 8.46 3.62
N THR A 69 29.69 7.91 4.04
CA THR A 69 29.45 6.47 4.00
C THR A 69 29.49 6.09 2.54
N GLU A 70 30.48 5.31 2.15
CA GLU A 70 30.56 4.74 0.81
C GLU A 70 29.25 4.02 0.53
N THR A 71 28.47 4.57 -0.39
CA THR A 71 27.30 3.91 -0.94
C THR A 71 27.81 2.64 -1.59
N ALA A 72 27.46 1.49 -1.03
CA ALA A 72 27.74 0.20 -1.64
C ALA A 72 27.24 0.27 -3.08
N THR A 73 28.14 0.37 -4.01
CA THR A 73 27.87 0.24 -5.45
C THR A 73 27.35 -1.18 -5.61
N ALA A 74 26.05 -1.30 -5.91
CA ALA A 74 25.49 -2.59 -6.29
C ALA A 74 26.34 -3.11 -7.44
N THR A 75 27.03 -4.22 -7.22
CA THR A 75 27.77 -4.91 -8.28
C THR A 75 26.72 -5.28 -9.32
N ALA A 76 26.79 -4.64 -10.48
CA ALA A 76 25.98 -5.00 -11.62
C ALA A 76 26.36 -6.43 -11.99
N THR A 77 25.49 -7.36 -11.67
CA THR A 77 25.50 -8.71 -12.30
C THR A 77 25.46 -8.47 -13.80
N PRO A 78 26.24 -9.20 -14.62
CA PRO A 78 26.19 -9.03 -16.06
C PRO A 78 24.74 -9.17 -16.49
N ALA A 79 24.23 -8.15 -17.17
CA ALA A 79 22.86 -8.07 -17.65
C ALA A 79 22.65 -9.19 -18.68
N THR A 80 22.17 -10.32 -18.22
CA THR A 80 21.48 -11.28 -19.08
C THR A 80 20.17 -10.58 -19.42
N ASP A 81 19.82 -10.51 -20.70
CA ASP A 81 18.52 -9.97 -21.08
C ASP A 81 17.43 -10.76 -20.32
N PRO A 82 16.48 -10.09 -19.68
CA PRO A 82 15.44 -10.79 -18.93
C PRO A 82 14.56 -11.60 -19.88
N ASP A 83 14.15 -12.78 -19.44
CA ASP A 83 13.25 -13.64 -20.20
C ASP A 83 11.84 -13.04 -20.29
N GLN A 84 11.45 -12.30 -19.26
CA GLN A 84 10.17 -11.59 -19.18
C GLN A 84 10.35 -10.20 -18.57
N VAL A 85 9.74 -9.21 -19.19
CA VAL A 85 9.61 -7.84 -18.63
C VAL A 85 8.17 -7.57 -18.25
N VAL A 86 7.99 -7.01 -17.05
CA VAL A 86 6.70 -6.53 -16.53
C VAL A 86 6.79 -5.04 -16.28
N ALA A 87 5.99 -4.24 -16.97
CA ALA A 87 5.86 -2.83 -16.67
C ALA A 87 5.03 -2.62 -15.39
N VAL A 88 5.52 -1.79 -14.50
CA VAL A 88 4.85 -1.44 -13.24
C VAL A 88 4.20 -0.08 -13.40
N ALA A 89 2.88 -0.05 -13.38
CA ALA A 89 2.07 1.14 -13.52
C ALA A 89 2.28 1.93 -14.85
N PRO A 90 2.25 1.26 -16.02
CA PRO A 90 2.36 1.97 -17.29
C PRO A 90 1.13 2.86 -17.55
N ASP A 91 -0.05 2.41 -17.17
CA ASP A 91 -1.32 3.09 -17.35
C ASP A 91 -2.17 3.05 -16.06
N GLY A 92 -1.61 3.53 -14.94
CA GLY A 92 -2.28 3.56 -13.65
C GLY A 92 -1.90 2.38 -12.73
N PHE A 93 -2.88 1.81 -12.01
CA PHE A 93 -2.61 0.79 -11.00
C PHE A 93 -2.65 -0.63 -11.58
N VAL A 94 -1.75 -0.92 -12.52
CA VAL A 94 -1.68 -2.22 -13.21
C VAL A 94 -0.24 -2.71 -13.32
N PHE A 95 -0.08 -4.02 -13.47
CA PHE A 95 1.12 -4.67 -13.99
C PHE A 95 0.86 -5.08 -15.44
N ALA A 96 1.83 -4.90 -16.33
CA ALA A 96 1.68 -5.27 -17.72
C ALA A 96 2.90 -6.08 -18.24
N PRO A 97 2.71 -7.35 -18.63
CA PRO A 97 1.46 -8.10 -18.57
C PRO A 97 1.04 -8.42 -17.12
N GLU A 98 -0.28 -8.56 -16.90
CA GLU A 98 -0.85 -8.95 -15.60
C GLU A 98 -0.60 -10.42 -15.29
N THR A 99 -0.63 -11.26 -16.35
CA THR A 99 -0.38 -12.70 -16.25
C THR A 99 0.57 -13.17 -17.36
N PHE A 100 1.47 -14.12 -17.04
CA PHE A 100 2.41 -14.71 -17.99
C PHE A 100 2.92 -16.07 -17.51
N GLU A 101 3.71 -16.72 -18.35
CA GLU A 101 4.39 -17.98 -18.03
C GLU A 101 5.87 -17.85 -18.38
N VAL A 102 6.74 -18.47 -17.58
CA VAL A 102 8.18 -18.55 -17.82
C VAL A 102 8.71 -19.94 -17.42
N PRO A 103 9.77 -20.44 -18.05
CA PRO A 103 10.40 -21.69 -17.62
C PRO A 103 11.18 -21.50 -16.30
N VAL A 104 11.46 -22.60 -15.61
CA VAL A 104 12.36 -22.60 -14.45
C VAL A 104 13.74 -22.06 -14.86
N GLY A 105 14.35 -21.26 -13.99
CA GLY A 105 15.62 -20.57 -14.26
C GLY A 105 15.45 -19.26 -15.02
N ALA A 106 14.24 -18.88 -15.42
CA ALA A 106 13.99 -17.61 -16.10
C ALA A 106 14.14 -16.41 -15.16
N THR A 107 14.64 -15.33 -15.71
CA THR A 107 14.73 -14.02 -15.04
C THR A 107 13.57 -13.13 -15.45
N VAL A 108 12.76 -12.74 -14.47
CA VAL A 108 11.69 -11.77 -14.64
C VAL A 108 12.18 -10.41 -14.16
N GLN A 109 11.95 -9.40 -14.97
CA GLN A 109 12.32 -8.01 -14.67
C GLN A 109 11.07 -7.12 -14.55
N TRP A 110 10.90 -6.46 -13.43
CA TRP A 110 9.89 -5.41 -13.24
C TRP A 110 10.52 -4.05 -13.48
N ARG A 111 9.90 -3.24 -14.35
CA ARG A 111 10.32 -1.88 -14.70
C ARG A 111 9.27 -0.88 -14.30
N TRP A 112 9.61 0.11 -13.45
CA TRP A 112 8.69 1.14 -12.99
C TRP A 112 8.48 2.22 -14.05
N GLU A 113 7.25 2.36 -14.50
CA GLU A 113 6.78 3.44 -15.35
C GLU A 113 5.95 4.46 -14.57
N GLY A 114 5.42 4.07 -13.41
CA GLY A 114 4.74 4.95 -12.45
C GLY A 114 5.47 5.04 -11.10
N ASP A 115 5.06 6.03 -10.30
CA ASP A 115 5.63 6.31 -8.98
C ASP A 115 4.83 5.61 -7.86
N PHE A 116 5.51 5.35 -6.73
CA PHE A 116 4.92 4.85 -5.48
C PHE A 116 4.35 3.42 -5.55
N HIS A 117 5.00 2.54 -6.30
CA HIS A 117 4.64 1.14 -6.43
C HIS A 117 5.71 0.21 -5.85
N ASN A 118 5.30 -1.01 -5.55
CA ASN A 118 6.17 -2.11 -5.19
C ASN A 118 5.62 -3.43 -5.75
N VAL A 119 6.40 -4.50 -5.61
CA VAL A 119 6.01 -5.86 -5.95
C VAL A 119 6.22 -6.71 -4.70
N LYS A 120 5.16 -7.29 -4.18
CA LYS A 120 5.18 -8.16 -3.00
C LYS A 120 4.39 -9.44 -3.29
N PRO A 121 4.89 -10.63 -2.91
CA PRO A 121 4.11 -11.84 -3.02
C PRO A 121 2.87 -11.75 -2.11
N GLU A 122 1.75 -12.31 -2.55
CA GLU A 122 0.60 -12.53 -1.68
C GLU A 122 0.92 -13.59 -0.63
N ASP A 123 0.16 -13.62 0.47
CA ASP A 123 0.29 -14.67 1.48
C ASP A 123 -0.01 -16.04 0.86
N GLY A 124 1.01 -16.90 0.84
CA GLY A 124 0.92 -18.18 0.12
C GLY A 124 0.95 -18.04 -1.41
N GLY A 125 1.22 -16.87 -1.93
CA GLY A 125 1.27 -16.57 -3.36
C GLY A 125 2.59 -16.95 -4.05
N ALA A 126 3.41 -17.76 -3.40
CA ALA A 126 4.59 -18.38 -3.99
C ALA A 126 4.71 -19.83 -3.50
N PRO A 127 5.30 -20.73 -4.28
CA PRO A 127 5.60 -22.10 -3.84
C PRO A 127 6.39 -22.10 -2.53
N GLY A 128 6.08 -23.01 -1.62
CA GLY A 128 6.67 -23.03 -0.27
C GLY A 128 8.19 -23.22 -0.22
N ALA A 129 8.81 -23.65 -1.32
CA ALA A 129 10.26 -23.75 -1.48
C ALA A 129 10.90 -22.47 -2.05
N SER A 130 10.09 -21.50 -2.49
CA SER A 130 10.59 -20.24 -3.04
C SER A 130 10.95 -19.28 -1.92
N GLU A 131 12.12 -18.66 -2.01
CA GLU A 131 12.57 -17.59 -1.10
C GLU A 131 12.24 -16.18 -1.65
N TRP A 132 11.40 -16.08 -2.67
CA TRP A 132 11.04 -14.82 -3.28
C TRP A 132 10.19 -13.96 -2.33
N THR A 133 10.68 -12.77 -2.00
CA THR A 133 10.04 -11.81 -1.10
C THR A 133 9.61 -10.52 -1.80
N GLY A 134 9.75 -10.47 -3.13
CA GLY A 134 9.48 -9.29 -3.94
C GLY A 134 10.52 -8.19 -3.78
N THR A 135 10.13 -6.97 -4.04
CA THR A 135 11.01 -5.80 -3.92
C THR A 135 11.59 -5.64 -2.52
N PRO A 136 12.85 -5.23 -2.37
CA PRO A 136 13.52 -5.09 -1.08
C PRO A 136 12.80 -4.13 -0.11
N GLY A 137 13.05 -4.30 1.18
CA GLY A 137 12.50 -3.46 2.24
C GLY A 137 11.10 -3.89 2.72
N SER A 138 10.49 -3.05 3.56
CA SER A 138 9.17 -3.34 4.14
C SER A 138 8.06 -3.39 3.10
N GLU A 139 6.90 -3.94 3.47
CA GLU A 139 5.73 -3.98 2.57
C GLU A 139 5.29 -2.59 2.10
N SER A 140 5.41 -1.58 2.95
CA SER A 140 5.07 -0.20 2.61
C SER A 140 6.16 0.56 1.83
N LYS A 141 7.34 -0.05 1.64
CA LYS A 141 8.40 0.57 0.85
C LYS A 141 8.02 0.59 -0.61
N THR A 142 8.03 1.78 -1.22
CA THR A 142 7.71 2.00 -2.64
C THR A 142 8.90 2.54 -3.42
N TYR A 143 8.82 2.41 -4.72
CA TYR A 143 9.82 2.84 -5.68
C TYR A 143 9.19 3.78 -6.70
N ARG A 144 10.02 4.46 -7.49
CA ARG A 144 9.60 5.47 -8.47
C ARG A 144 9.94 5.03 -9.87
N THR A 145 9.38 5.73 -10.84
CA THR A 145 9.70 5.61 -12.27
C THR A 145 11.20 5.49 -12.51
N GLY A 146 11.58 4.55 -13.34
CA GLY A 146 12.97 4.22 -13.67
C GLY A 146 13.63 3.20 -12.75
N TYR A 147 12.99 2.80 -11.64
CA TYR A 147 13.48 1.69 -10.84
C TYR A 147 13.32 0.37 -11.61
N VAL A 148 14.28 -0.54 -11.42
CA VAL A 148 14.29 -1.89 -12.01
C VAL A 148 14.53 -2.90 -10.89
N TYR A 149 13.79 -3.98 -10.92
CA TYR A 149 13.93 -5.11 -10.01
C TYR A 149 13.92 -6.40 -10.80
N ASP A 150 14.94 -7.22 -10.61
CA ASP A 150 15.09 -8.52 -11.27
C ASP A 150 15.02 -9.67 -10.25
N HIS A 151 14.49 -10.80 -10.67
CA HIS A 151 14.57 -12.03 -9.89
C HIS A 151 14.56 -13.25 -10.83
N THR A 152 15.40 -14.23 -10.52
CA THR A 152 15.44 -15.52 -11.24
C THR A 152 14.62 -16.54 -10.46
N PHE A 153 13.73 -17.25 -11.14
CA PHE A 153 12.79 -18.19 -10.54
C PHE A 153 13.20 -19.63 -10.79
N ASP A 154 13.77 -20.28 -9.76
CA ASP A 154 14.25 -21.66 -9.83
C ASP A 154 13.25 -22.69 -9.29
N VAL A 155 12.13 -22.26 -8.73
CA VAL A 155 11.10 -23.13 -8.16
C VAL A 155 9.86 -23.09 -9.03
N PRO A 156 9.46 -24.21 -9.66
CA PRO A 156 8.25 -24.25 -10.49
C PRO A 156 6.98 -24.11 -9.63
N GLY A 157 5.94 -23.52 -10.22
CA GLY A 157 4.63 -23.34 -9.61
C GLY A 157 4.00 -21.99 -9.91
N GLU A 158 2.87 -21.74 -9.27
CA GLU A 158 2.13 -20.47 -9.42
C GLU A 158 2.65 -19.42 -8.45
N TYR A 159 2.78 -18.21 -8.95
CA TYR A 159 3.19 -17.03 -8.21
C TYR A 159 2.13 -15.93 -8.34
N SER A 160 1.67 -15.41 -7.20
CA SER A 160 0.75 -14.27 -7.14
C SER A 160 1.40 -13.12 -6.38
N TYR A 161 1.23 -11.91 -6.87
CA TYR A 161 1.83 -10.73 -6.27
C TYR A 161 0.93 -9.51 -6.40
N TYR A 162 1.22 -8.50 -5.61
CA TYR A 162 0.45 -7.26 -5.57
C TYR A 162 1.35 -6.05 -5.31
N CYS A 163 0.79 -4.88 -5.55
CA CYS A 163 1.35 -3.63 -5.09
C CYS A 163 0.70 -3.25 -3.74
N HIS A 164 1.46 -3.25 -2.65
CA HIS A 164 0.92 -3.07 -1.30
C HIS A 164 0.03 -1.81 -1.14
N PRO A 165 0.44 -0.58 -1.55
CA PRO A 165 -0.42 0.59 -1.42
C PRO A 165 -1.65 0.59 -2.34
N HIS A 166 -1.67 -0.24 -3.39
CA HIS A 166 -2.73 -0.22 -4.41
C HIS A 166 -3.48 -1.56 -4.55
N GLN A 167 -3.29 -2.49 -3.61
CA GLN A 167 -3.96 -3.79 -3.61
C GLN A 167 -5.49 -3.64 -3.62
N SER A 168 -6.02 -2.73 -2.80
CA SER A 168 -7.47 -2.43 -2.75
C SER A 168 -8.02 -1.82 -4.04
N LEU A 169 -7.16 -1.33 -4.92
CA LEU A 169 -7.50 -0.81 -6.24
C LEU A 169 -7.32 -1.86 -7.35
N GLY A 170 -7.01 -3.11 -6.97
CA GLY A 170 -6.87 -4.22 -7.90
C GLY A 170 -5.50 -4.31 -8.58
N MET A 171 -4.45 -3.67 -8.05
CA MET A 171 -3.11 -3.79 -8.60
C MET A 171 -2.47 -5.11 -8.15
N VAL A 172 -2.77 -6.16 -8.89
CA VAL A 172 -2.32 -7.53 -8.67
C VAL A 172 -1.74 -8.12 -9.96
N GLY A 173 -0.96 -9.18 -9.85
CA GLY A 173 -0.44 -9.93 -10.98
C GLY A 173 -0.15 -11.37 -10.59
N SER A 174 -0.03 -12.24 -11.58
CA SER A 174 0.33 -13.64 -11.36
C SER A 174 1.13 -14.20 -12.53
N PHE A 175 1.89 -15.24 -12.26
CA PHE A 175 2.57 -15.98 -13.32
C PHE A 175 2.83 -17.42 -12.89
N THR A 176 3.11 -18.26 -13.87
CA THR A 176 3.47 -19.65 -13.65
C THR A 176 4.91 -19.89 -14.10
N VAL A 177 5.70 -20.50 -13.21
CA VAL A 177 7.01 -21.03 -13.54
C VAL A 177 6.83 -22.51 -13.93
N THR A 178 7.08 -22.82 -15.18
CA THR A 178 6.92 -24.16 -15.75
C THR A 178 8.23 -24.94 -15.68
N GLU A 179 8.15 -26.29 -15.57
CA GLU A 179 9.31 -27.18 -15.61
C GLU A 179 10.02 -27.19 -16.97
#